data_a215730849851d9cd721938b23fc7ca9
#
_entry.id   a215730849851d9cd721938b23fc7ca9
#
_cell.length_a   1.000
_cell.length_b   1.000
_cell.length_c   1.000
_cell.angle_alpha   90.00
_cell.angle_beta   90.00
_cell.angle_gamma   90.00
#
_symmetry.space_group_name_H-M   'P 1'
#
loop_
_entity.id
_entity.type
_entity.pdbx_description
1 polymer ?
#
loop_
_entity_poly.entity_id
_entity_poly.type
_entity_poly.pdbx_seq_one_letter_code
_entity_poly.pdbx_strand_id
1 'polypeptide(L)'
;LAGCVLGLGVGVPARAQNVSAAVAAAPAEGVEDIGSVTRRWLDEALQAAQAESAALRMEVQVGQLDPRLRLAPCARVEPFLPAGTRLWGRTRLGLRCVQGAVQWTVFLPITIQAWGPAWVLADTVSPGTVLMPQHASLSEVDWAAENAPVLAQQQSWVGQVAARQLRAGQALRQSM
;
A
#
# COMPACT_ATOMS: atom_id res chain seq x y z
N LEU A 1 96.45 24.42 -8.87
CA LEU A 1 96.30 23.05 -9.34
C LEU A 1 94.78 22.71 -9.41
N ALA A 2 94.38 22.36 -10.62
CA ALA A 2 93.02 22.16 -11.07
C ALA A 2 92.39 20.83 -10.58
N GLY A 3 91.12 20.81 -10.39
CA GLY A 3 90.39 19.59 -10.18
C GLY A 3 88.92 19.79 -10.66
N CYS A 4 88.71 19.43 -11.93
CA CYS A 4 87.48 19.39 -12.56
C CYS A 4 86.73 18.12 -12.19
N VAL A 5 85.52 18.17 -11.61
CA VAL A 5 84.66 16.99 -11.43
C VAL A 5 83.32 17.22 -12.23
N LEU A 6 83.21 16.43 -13.26
CA LEU A 6 81.99 16.30 -14.05
C LEU A 6 80.93 15.53 -13.25
N GLY A 7 79.81 16.16 -12.98
CA GLY A 7 78.64 15.52 -12.44
C GLY A 7 77.67 15.13 -13.59
N LEU A 8 77.44 13.83 -13.79
CA LEU A 8 76.46 13.27 -14.68
C LEU A 8 75.07 13.43 -14.05
N GLY A 9 74.24 14.29 -14.67
CA GLY A 9 72.86 14.42 -14.31
C GLY A 9 72.02 13.27 -14.90
N VAL A 10 71.46 12.43 -14.06
CA VAL A 10 70.51 11.39 -14.45
C VAL A 10 69.09 12.04 -14.52
N GLY A 11 68.59 12.22 -15.73
CA GLY A 11 67.30 12.70 -15.97
C GLY A 11 66.25 11.62 -15.62
N VAL A 12 65.40 11.89 -14.64
CA VAL A 12 64.23 11.07 -14.32
C VAL A 12 63.06 11.49 -15.20
N PRO A 13 62.43 10.60 -15.99
CA PRO A 13 61.27 10.97 -16.78
C PRO A 13 60.07 11.17 -15.84
N ALA A 14 59.48 12.37 -15.86
CA ALA A 14 58.22 12.69 -15.22
C ALA A 14 57.10 11.89 -15.91
N ARG A 15 56.59 10.90 -15.19
CA ARG A 15 55.42 10.12 -15.59
C ARG A 15 54.19 10.98 -15.29
N ALA A 16 53.57 11.53 -16.33
CA ALA A 16 52.27 12.19 -16.23
C ALA A 16 51.25 11.15 -15.76
N GLN A 17 50.82 11.22 -14.52
CA GLN A 17 49.65 10.49 -14.03
C GLN A 17 48.40 11.19 -14.54
N ASN A 18 47.77 10.56 -15.53
CA ASN A 18 46.45 10.93 -16.01
C ASN A 18 45.46 10.53 -14.88
N VAL A 19 45.17 11.45 -13.96
CA VAL A 19 44.10 11.31 -12.99
C VAL A 19 42.78 11.54 -13.76
N SER A 20 42.27 10.44 -14.32
CA SER A 20 40.88 10.40 -14.83
C SER A 20 39.99 10.53 -13.60
N ALA A 21 39.62 11.76 -13.29
CA ALA A 21 38.55 12.01 -12.31
C ALA A 21 37.30 11.37 -12.87
N ALA A 22 36.95 10.15 -12.43
CA ALA A 22 35.63 9.62 -12.53
C ALA A 22 34.72 10.60 -11.78
N VAL A 23 34.03 11.45 -12.52
CA VAL A 23 32.91 12.22 -12.00
C VAL A 23 31.92 11.18 -11.55
N ALA A 24 31.95 10.82 -10.28
CA ALA A 24 30.86 10.11 -9.62
C ALA A 24 29.65 11.03 -9.81
N ALA A 25 28.72 10.60 -10.65
CA ALA A 25 27.43 11.26 -10.76
C ALA A 25 26.87 11.29 -9.34
N ALA A 26 26.79 12.50 -8.77
CA ALA A 26 26.08 12.72 -7.53
C ALA A 26 24.67 12.11 -7.71
N PRO A 27 24.15 11.36 -6.74
CA PRO A 27 22.76 10.92 -6.80
C PRO A 27 21.92 12.18 -7.04
N ALA A 28 21.03 12.12 -8.01
CA ALA A 28 20.14 13.23 -8.34
C ALA A 28 19.38 13.58 -7.06
N GLU A 29 19.86 14.58 -6.33
CA GLU A 29 19.22 15.11 -5.13
C GLU A 29 17.85 15.57 -5.54
N GLY A 30 16.81 14.93 -5.00
CA GLY A 30 15.44 15.42 -5.08
C GLY A 30 14.43 14.63 -5.91
N VAL A 31 14.66 13.37 -6.24
CA VAL A 31 13.58 12.52 -6.77
C VAL A 31 13.06 11.60 -5.67
N GLU A 32 11.85 11.87 -5.17
CA GLU A 32 11.23 10.96 -4.19
C GLU A 32 10.87 9.62 -4.85
N ASP A 33 11.21 8.53 -4.15
CA ASP A 33 10.75 7.19 -4.55
C ASP A 33 9.26 7.03 -4.20
N ILE A 34 8.45 6.94 -5.23
CA ILE A 34 6.99 6.77 -5.13
C ILE A 34 6.62 5.60 -4.21
N GLY A 35 7.37 4.50 -4.27
CA GLY A 35 7.10 3.31 -3.47
C GLY A 35 7.29 3.55 -1.97
N SER A 36 8.35 4.26 -1.58
CA SER A 36 8.63 4.57 -0.16
C SER A 36 7.64 5.58 0.42
N VAL A 37 7.30 6.63 -0.34
CA VAL A 37 6.29 7.63 0.04
C VAL A 37 4.92 6.98 0.22
N THR A 38 4.53 6.13 -0.73
CA THR A 38 3.25 5.40 -0.68
C THR A 38 3.17 4.50 0.55
N ARG A 39 4.21 3.70 0.83
CA ARG A 39 4.23 2.81 2.01
C ARG A 39 4.09 3.58 3.31
N ARG A 40 4.92 4.60 3.52
CA ARG A 40 4.86 5.43 4.74
C ARG A 40 3.48 6.02 4.97
N TRP A 41 2.90 6.62 3.93
CA TRP A 41 1.56 7.20 4.01
C TRP A 41 0.49 6.16 4.34
N LEU A 42 0.54 4.98 3.72
CA LEU A 42 -0.39 3.88 3.99
C LEU A 42 -0.24 3.35 5.41
N ASP A 43 0.99 3.19 5.90
CA ASP A 43 1.24 2.73 7.27
C ASP A 43 0.64 3.70 8.30
N GLU A 44 0.85 5.01 8.13
CA GLU A 44 0.27 6.04 8.99
C GLU A 44 -1.27 6.04 8.93
N ALA A 45 -1.84 5.97 7.73
CA ALA A 45 -3.28 5.98 7.53
C ALA A 45 -3.97 4.71 8.07
N LEU A 46 -3.33 3.54 7.93
CA LEU A 46 -3.84 2.29 8.50
C LEU A 46 -3.74 2.27 10.03
N GLN A 47 -2.66 2.78 10.61
CA GLN A 47 -2.55 2.91 12.07
C GLN A 47 -3.67 3.78 12.64
N ALA A 48 -3.97 4.90 11.99
CA ALA A 48 -5.09 5.75 12.39
C ALA A 48 -6.44 5.02 12.29
N ALA A 49 -6.69 4.32 11.19
CA ALA A 49 -7.92 3.55 10.98
C ALA A 49 -8.07 2.38 11.99
N GLN A 50 -6.98 1.70 12.32
CA GLN A 50 -6.97 0.64 13.35
C GLN A 50 -7.25 1.18 14.75
N ALA A 51 -6.76 2.38 15.08
CA ALA A 51 -7.05 3.02 16.37
C ALA A 51 -8.55 3.29 16.55
N GLU A 52 -9.26 3.63 15.45
CA GLU A 52 -10.72 3.81 15.44
C GLU A 52 -11.49 2.49 15.49
N SER A 53 -10.90 1.41 14.98
CA SER A 53 -11.54 0.09 14.85
C SER A 53 -10.68 -0.99 15.50
N ALA A 54 -10.45 -0.90 16.81
CA ALA A 54 -9.56 -1.78 17.56
C ALA A 54 -9.90 -3.29 17.46
N ALA A 55 -11.10 -3.64 17.00
CA ALA A 55 -11.54 -5.02 16.80
C ALA A 55 -11.12 -5.62 15.44
N LEU A 56 -10.58 -4.81 14.53
CA LEU A 56 -10.23 -5.25 13.17
C LEU A 56 -8.72 -5.19 12.94
N ARG A 57 -8.17 -6.23 12.33
CA ARG A 57 -6.79 -6.27 11.86
C ARG A 57 -6.79 -5.86 10.38
N MET A 58 -6.20 -4.73 10.07
CA MET A 58 -6.16 -4.20 8.71
C MET A 58 -4.89 -4.58 7.98
N GLU A 59 -5.03 -5.00 6.73
CA GLU A 59 -3.93 -5.35 5.82
C GLU A 59 -4.10 -4.60 4.50
N VAL A 60 -2.99 -4.17 3.90
CA VAL A 60 -3.00 -3.49 2.61
C VAL A 60 -2.23 -4.30 1.57
N GLN A 61 -2.84 -4.46 0.41
CA GLN A 61 -2.19 -4.95 -0.79
C GLN A 61 -2.07 -3.79 -1.77
N VAL A 62 -0.83 -3.42 -2.10
CA VAL A 62 -0.53 -2.35 -3.04
C VAL A 62 -0.36 -2.97 -4.42
N GLY A 63 -1.16 -2.53 -5.37
CA GLY A 63 -1.03 -2.91 -6.77
C GLY A 63 0.13 -2.20 -7.45
N GLN A 64 0.17 -2.28 -8.76
CA GLN A 64 1.21 -1.65 -9.57
C GLN A 64 0.60 -0.56 -10.46
N LEU A 65 1.38 0.50 -10.68
CA LEU A 65 1.08 1.46 -11.74
C LEU A 65 1.26 0.79 -13.10
N ASP A 66 0.52 1.26 -14.10
CA ASP A 66 0.69 0.78 -15.48
C ASP A 66 2.15 1.00 -15.91
N PRO A 67 2.89 -0.05 -16.30
CA PRO A 67 4.31 0.07 -16.70
C PRO A 67 4.53 0.92 -17.95
N ARG A 68 3.46 1.25 -18.68
CA ARG A 68 3.51 2.16 -19.83
C ARG A 68 3.54 3.64 -19.42
N LEU A 69 3.19 3.95 -18.16
CA LEU A 69 3.25 5.31 -17.65
C LEU A 69 4.71 5.80 -17.63
N ARG A 70 4.95 6.94 -18.27
CA ARG A 70 6.22 7.65 -18.28
C ARG A 70 6.07 8.90 -17.41
N LEU A 71 6.23 8.73 -16.10
CA LEU A 71 6.13 9.85 -15.17
C LEU A 71 7.42 10.68 -15.23
N ALA A 72 7.25 12.01 -15.31
CA ALA A 72 8.38 12.93 -15.18
C ALA A 72 8.95 12.86 -13.75
N PRO A 73 10.28 13.12 -13.58
CA PRO A 73 10.89 13.20 -12.26
C PRO A 73 10.16 14.21 -11.35
N CYS A 74 10.00 13.85 -10.09
CA CYS A 74 9.28 14.65 -9.11
C CYS A 74 10.06 14.71 -7.80
N ALA A 75 10.33 15.90 -7.30
CA ALA A 75 11.05 16.10 -6.04
C ALA A 75 10.14 15.91 -4.83
N ARG A 76 8.81 16.09 -4.98
CA ARG A 76 7.86 15.87 -3.90
C ARG A 76 6.55 15.29 -4.42
N VAL A 77 6.25 14.08 -3.96
CA VAL A 77 5.00 13.36 -4.26
C VAL A 77 4.08 13.39 -3.04
N GLU A 78 2.83 13.78 -3.24
CA GLU A 78 1.81 13.77 -2.20
C GLU A 78 0.78 12.67 -2.47
N PRO A 79 0.70 11.64 -1.61
CA PRO A 79 -0.40 10.69 -1.61
C PRO A 79 -1.68 11.34 -1.08
N PHE A 80 -2.84 10.96 -1.63
CA PHE A 80 -4.14 11.42 -1.17
C PHE A 80 -5.24 10.40 -1.46
N LEU A 81 -6.30 10.41 -0.66
CA LEU A 81 -7.51 9.68 -0.99
C LEU A 81 -8.43 10.55 -1.87
N PRO A 82 -8.90 10.04 -3.03
CA PRO A 82 -9.89 10.73 -3.82
C PRO A 82 -11.17 11.01 -3.01
N ALA A 83 -11.83 12.12 -3.29
CA ALA A 83 -13.07 12.50 -2.61
C ALA A 83 -14.12 11.36 -2.70
N GLY A 84 -14.79 11.08 -1.59
CA GLY A 84 -15.79 10.02 -1.49
C GLY A 84 -15.22 8.60 -1.41
N THR A 85 -13.89 8.42 -1.37
CA THR A 85 -13.26 7.12 -1.13
C THR A 85 -12.82 6.98 0.32
N ARG A 86 -12.67 5.74 0.76
CA ARG A 86 -12.14 5.38 2.07
C ARG A 86 -11.15 4.22 1.95
N LEU A 87 -10.34 4.02 2.98
CA LEU A 87 -9.43 2.87 3.07
C LEU A 87 -10.21 1.60 3.45
N TRP A 88 -10.93 1.04 2.46
CA TRP A 88 -11.78 -0.12 2.66
C TRP A 88 -12.00 -0.88 1.36
N GLY A 89 -11.71 -2.19 1.36
CA GLY A 89 -11.86 -3.03 0.18
C GLY A 89 -11.00 -2.57 -1.00
N ARG A 90 -11.49 -2.77 -2.20
CA ARG A 90 -10.80 -2.31 -3.42
C ARG A 90 -11.01 -0.82 -3.61
N THR A 91 -9.93 -0.07 -3.60
CA THR A 91 -9.94 1.39 -3.77
C THR A 91 -8.69 1.86 -4.52
N ARG A 92 -8.50 3.15 -4.62
CA ARG A 92 -7.36 3.77 -5.32
C ARG A 92 -6.75 4.86 -4.45
N LEU A 93 -5.43 4.86 -4.38
CA LEU A 93 -4.65 5.94 -3.81
C LEU A 93 -4.23 6.90 -4.92
N GLY A 94 -4.55 8.16 -4.79
CA GLY A 94 -4.02 9.20 -5.67
C GLY A 94 -2.59 9.56 -5.27
N LEU A 95 -1.73 9.74 -6.26
CA LEU A 95 -0.36 10.24 -6.11
C LEU A 95 -0.22 11.47 -6.97
N ARG A 96 0.17 12.59 -6.40
CA ARG A 96 0.29 13.87 -7.08
C ARG A 96 1.70 14.42 -6.94
N CYS A 97 2.32 14.79 -8.08
CA CYS A 97 3.55 15.55 -8.05
C CYS A 97 3.26 17.02 -7.79
N VAL A 98 3.80 17.55 -6.69
CA VAL A 98 3.62 18.94 -6.30
C VAL A 98 4.89 19.78 -6.50
N GLN A 99 6.05 19.14 -6.61
CA GLN A 99 7.32 19.81 -6.94
C GLN A 99 8.03 19.02 -8.05
N GLY A 100 7.97 19.52 -9.26
CA GLY A 100 8.61 18.94 -10.45
C GLY A 100 8.43 19.84 -11.65
N ALA A 101 9.23 19.62 -12.70
CA ALA A 101 9.13 20.35 -13.96
C ALA A 101 7.77 20.14 -14.66
N VAL A 102 7.17 18.97 -14.44
CA VAL A 102 5.83 18.60 -14.95
C VAL A 102 5.01 18.08 -13.78
N GLN A 103 3.86 18.71 -13.53
CA GLN A 103 2.90 18.23 -12.55
C GLN A 103 2.10 17.07 -13.16
N TRP A 104 1.94 15.99 -12.42
CA TRP A 104 1.15 14.83 -12.82
C TRP A 104 0.34 14.29 -11.63
N THR A 105 -0.73 13.59 -11.94
CA THR A 105 -1.54 12.85 -10.98
C THR A 105 -1.81 11.46 -11.55
N VAL A 106 -1.58 10.44 -10.74
CA VAL A 106 -1.85 9.04 -11.10
C VAL A 106 -2.59 8.35 -9.96
N PHE A 107 -3.24 7.23 -10.27
CA PHE A 107 -3.99 6.46 -9.29
C PHE A 107 -3.42 5.05 -9.20
N LEU A 108 -2.99 4.70 -8.00
CA LEU A 108 -2.46 3.39 -7.66
C LEU A 108 -3.59 2.52 -7.11
N PRO A 109 -3.90 1.35 -7.70
CA PRO A 109 -4.89 0.45 -7.14
C PRO A 109 -4.37 -0.14 -5.83
N ILE A 110 -5.21 -0.12 -4.80
CA ILE A 110 -4.91 -0.74 -3.50
C ILE A 110 -6.11 -1.57 -3.06
N THR A 111 -5.86 -2.61 -2.27
CA THR A 111 -6.91 -3.40 -1.62
C THR A 111 -6.66 -3.42 -0.13
N ILE A 112 -7.62 -2.96 0.63
CA ILE A 112 -7.59 -2.99 2.09
C ILE A 112 -8.46 -4.15 2.55
N GLN A 113 -7.89 -5.09 3.29
CA GLN A 113 -8.60 -6.15 3.99
C GLN A 113 -8.75 -5.77 5.47
N ALA A 114 -9.89 -6.07 6.04
CA ALA A 114 -10.22 -5.77 7.43
C ALA A 114 -10.71 -7.05 8.13
N TRP A 115 -9.79 -7.78 8.72
CA TRP A 115 -10.04 -9.05 9.36
C TRP A 115 -10.60 -8.87 10.77
N GLY A 116 -11.70 -9.55 11.05
CA GLY A 116 -12.31 -9.53 12.36
C GLY A 116 -13.36 -10.61 12.56
N PRO A 117 -13.85 -10.79 13.80
CA PRO A 117 -14.83 -11.82 14.12
C PRO A 117 -16.18 -11.50 13.47
N ALA A 118 -16.79 -12.51 12.88
CA ALA A 118 -18.13 -12.44 12.31
C ALA A 118 -18.85 -13.78 12.42
N TRP A 119 -20.18 -13.74 12.33
CA TRP A 119 -21.00 -14.92 12.27
C TRP A 119 -21.02 -15.47 10.84
N VAL A 120 -20.61 -16.72 10.67
CA VAL A 120 -20.51 -17.44 9.40
C VAL A 120 -21.48 -18.61 9.42
N LEU A 121 -22.28 -18.74 8.38
CA LEU A 121 -23.26 -19.81 8.24
C LEU A 121 -22.58 -21.17 8.18
N ALA A 122 -23.02 -22.11 9.03
CA ALA A 122 -22.58 -23.50 9.03
C ALA A 122 -23.17 -24.25 7.81
N ASP A 123 -24.43 -24.00 7.50
CA ASP A 123 -25.19 -24.66 6.45
C ASP A 123 -25.87 -23.67 5.51
N THR A 124 -26.33 -24.16 4.36
CA THR A 124 -27.14 -23.37 3.44
C THR A 124 -28.53 -23.14 4.02
N VAL A 125 -28.97 -21.87 4.00
CA VAL A 125 -30.28 -21.46 4.52
C VAL A 125 -31.17 -21.03 3.36
N SER A 126 -32.39 -21.57 3.30
CA SER A 126 -33.38 -21.22 2.29
C SER A 126 -34.07 -19.88 2.58
N PRO A 127 -34.56 -19.16 1.55
CA PRO A 127 -35.34 -17.97 1.75
C PRO A 127 -36.58 -18.24 2.65
N GLY A 128 -36.93 -17.28 3.49
CA GLY A 128 -38.04 -17.40 4.44
C GLY A 128 -37.70 -18.12 5.74
N THR A 129 -36.51 -18.69 5.88
CA THR A 129 -36.08 -19.36 7.12
C THR A 129 -35.72 -18.33 8.18
N VAL A 130 -36.22 -18.53 9.40
CA VAL A 130 -35.83 -17.75 10.57
C VAL A 130 -34.42 -18.18 11.02
N LEU A 131 -33.50 -17.25 11.11
CA LEU A 131 -32.13 -17.49 11.57
C LEU A 131 -32.11 -17.73 13.08
N MET A 132 -31.49 -18.82 13.49
CA MET A 132 -31.35 -19.25 14.87
C MET A 132 -29.87 -19.42 15.23
N PRO A 133 -29.48 -19.35 16.52
CA PRO A 133 -28.07 -19.42 16.95
C PRO A 133 -27.27 -20.59 16.36
N GLN A 134 -27.88 -21.75 16.19
CA GLN A 134 -27.23 -22.94 15.64
C GLN A 134 -26.89 -22.84 14.14
N HIS A 135 -27.46 -21.88 13.40
CA HIS A 135 -27.20 -21.73 11.96
C HIS A 135 -25.86 -21.08 11.65
N ALA A 136 -25.21 -20.44 12.62
CA ALA A 136 -23.93 -19.76 12.40
C ALA A 136 -22.96 -19.95 13.54
N SER A 137 -21.69 -19.94 13.23
CA SER A 137 -20.56 -19.97 14.16
C SER A 137 -19.68 -18.73 13.99
N LEU A 138 -18.96 -18.37 15.06
CA LEU A 138 -18.05 -17.23 15.03
C LEU A 138 -16.75 -17.63 14.30
N SER A 139 -16.33 -16.82 13.32
CA SER A 139 -15.10 -17.03 12.57
C SER A 139 -14.48 -15.69 12.18
N GLU A 140 -13.18 -15.69 11.87
CA GLU A 140 -12.51 -14.49 11.35
C GLU A 140 -12.80 -14.36 9.85
N VAL A 141 -13.27 -13.20 9.41
CA VAL A 141 -13.57 -12.90 8.01
C VAL A 141 -13.08 -11.51 7.62
N ASP A 142 -12.86 -11.31 6.33
CA ASP A 142 -12.59 -9.98 5.78
C ASP A 142 -13.90 -9.18 5.68
N TRP A 143 -14.06 -8.20 6.55
CA TRP A 143 -15.24 -7.31 6.55
C TRP A 143 -15.30 -6.44 5.31
N ALA A 144 -14.14 -6.12 4.74
CA ALA A 144 -14.02 -5.27 3.57
C ALA A 144 -14.23 -6.01 2.23
N ALA A 145 -14.39 -7.34 2.25
CA ALA A 145 -14.63 -8.13 1.05
C ALA A 145 -15.92 -7.74 0.31
N GLU A 146 -16.92 -7.25 1.04
CA GLU A 146 -18.20 -6.79 0.49
C GLU A 146 -18.61 -5.46 1.10
N ASN A 147 -19.44 -4.69 0.36
CA ASN A 147 -19.88 -3.36 0.81
C ASN A 147 -20.91 -3.42 1.94
N ALA A 148 -21.69 -4.52 2.03
CA ALA A 148 -22.70 -4.66 3.06
C ALA A 148 -22.06 -4.87 4.44
N PRO A 149 -22.46 -4.12 5.48
CA PRO A 149 -21.92 -4.25 6.82
C PRO A 149 -22.10 -5.66 7.39
N VAL A 150 -21.09 -6.15 8.10
CA VAL A 150 -21.10 -7.43 8.80
C VAL A 150 -21.98 -7.33 10.05
N LEU A 151 -22.78 -8.35 10.33
CA LEU A 151 -23.54 -8.50 11.56
C LEU A 151 -22.68 -9.19 12.63
N ALA A 152 -21.86 -8.40 13.33
CA ALA A 152 -20.92 -8.90 14.33
C ALA A 152 -21.62 -9.36 15.63
N GLN A 153 -22.77 -8.78 15.96
CA GLN A 153 -23.48 -9.10 17.18
C GLN A 153 -24.57 -10.14 16.93
N GLN A 154 -24.68 -11.16 17.76
CA GLN A 154 -25.67 -12.23 17.60
C GLN A 154 -27.10 -11.71 17.62
N GLN A 155 -27.40 -10.71 18.45
CA GLN A 155 -28.71 -10.08 18.55
C GLN A 155 -29.16 -9.38 17.26
N SER A 156 -28.21 -9.04 16.38
CA SER A 156 -28.51 -8.34 15.13
C SER A 156 -29.04 -9.26 14.04
N TRP A 157 -28.91 -10.56 14.16
CA TRP A 157 -29.33 -11.51 13.13
C TRP A 157 -30.22 -12.64 13.63
N VAL A 158 -30.14 -13.03 14.90
CA VAL A 158 -31.03 -14.07 15.47
C VAL A 158 -32.47 -13.59 15.43
N GLY A 159 -33.37 -14.43 14.91
CA GLY A 159 -34.78 -14.10 14.69
C GLY A 159 -35.07 -13.36 13.40
N GLN A 160 -34.07 -12.93 12.65
CA GLN A 160 -34.25 -12.36 11.31
C GLN A 160 -34.64 -13.46 10.30
N VAL A 161 -35.36 -13.08 9.26
CA VAL A 161 -35.79 -13.98 8.18
C VAL A 161 -34.82 -13.80 7.00
N ALA A 162 -34.28 -14.90 6.50
CA ALA A 162 -33.43 -14.87 5.30
C ALA A 162 -34.25 -14.39 4.09
N ALA A 163 -33.89 -13.22 3.54
CA ALA A 163 -34.60 -12.65 2.39
C ALA A 163 -34.29 -13.38 1.06
N ARG A 164 -33.17 -14.09 1.03
CA ARG A 164 -32.68 -14.88 -0.12
C ARG A 164 -31.99 -16.14 0.34
N GLN A 165 -31.64 -17.00 -0.59
CA GLN A 165 -30.80 -18.16 -0.28
C GLN A 165 -29.42 -17.70 0.21
N LEU A 166 -29.01 -18.18 1.37
CA LEU A 166 -27.69 -17.96 1.97
C LEU A 166 -26.88 -19.25 1.91
N ARG A 167 -25.61 -19.17 1.63
CA ARG A 167 -24.73 -20.33 1.46
C ARG A 167 -23.93 -20.63 2.72
N ALA A 168 -23.62 -21.91 2.94
CA ALA A 168 -22.66 -22.32 3.94
C ALA A 168 -21.31 -21.59 3.72
N GLY A 169 -20.64 -21.18 4.81
CA GLY A 169 -19.41 -20.41 4.76
C GLY A 169 -19.57 -18.91 4.49
N GLN A 170 -20.79 -18.44 4.29
CA GLN A 170 -21.06 -17.02 4.05
C GLN A 170 -21.16 -16.26 5.38
N ALA A 171 -20.46 -15.13 5.51
CA ALA A 171 -20.60 -14.25 6.65
C ALA A 171 -21.97 -13.53 6.65
N LEU A 172 -22.61 -13.41 7.81
CA LEU A 172 -23.87 -12.70 7.95
C LEU A 172 -23.69 -11.20 7.80
N ARG A 173 -24.47 -10.57 6.92
CA ARG A 173 -24.38 -9.15 6.58
C ARG A 173 -25.78 -8.54 6.53
N GLN A 174 -25.88 -7.22 6.62
CA GLN A 174 -27.18 -6.51 6.62
C GLN A 174 -28.02 -6.70 5.35
N SER A 175 -27.41 -7.14 4.24
CA SER A 175 -28.10 -7.34 2.96
C SER A 175 -28.72 -8.73 2.77
N MET A 176 -28.87 -9.52 3.82
CA MET A 176 -29.30 -10.92 3.76
C MET A 176 -30.74 -11.14 4.12
#